data_1a6c90d7085ed27ad0a78fc7106ed31d
#
_entry.id   1a6c90d7085ed27ad0a78fc7106ed31d
#
_cell.length_a   1.000
_cell.length_b   1.000
_cell.length_c   1.000
_cell.angle_alpha   90.00
_cell.angle_beta   90.00
_cell.angle_gamma   90.00
#
_symmetry.space_group_name_H-M   'P 1'
#
loop_
_entity.id
_entity.type
_entity.pdbx_description
1 polymer ?
#
loop_
_entity_poly.entity_id
_entity_poly.type
_entity_poly.pdbx_seq_one_letter_code
_entity_poly.pdbx_strand_id
1 'polypeptide(L)'
;VDEAILAEVRDMAVQQDNPKLKVDCELFIELLNLQKDLGQLSEGNNSWFNSVEGDGCIHHSCSLATVTGRQAHRGPNLGQVNSSSWARQLFVPHPGHIMVGGDLEGLELRALGHYLSKYDDHNFANVVIDGDIHAQNAFRVGCERSEVKRLTYCYLYGGGDLKLGHTFKPEWSDAKKKSLGKSLRKKFEDAIPGLKPLVDDVKMRIRDSGKLKALDGRPIFCRAEHSGLNFLLQSAGAVLSKQWCIQTQQMLDEKGLVYNHDYTRCAFVHDEQQFSVLPKEVERVKEILVNAAPKAGEYYNFRVPITASASSGVNWAETH
;
A
#
# COMPACT_ATOMS: atom_id res chain seq x y z
N VAL A 1 14.13 -13.86 19.12
CA VAL A 1 14.44 -14.10 17.68
C VAL A 1 13.19 -13.69 16.93
N ASP A 2 13.32 -12.85 15.92
CA ASP A 2 12.19 -12.43 15.10
C ASP A 2 12.12 -13.23 13.77
N GLU A 3 11.03 -13.09 13.05
CA GLU A 3 10.77 -13.78 11.79
C GLU A 3 11.86 -13.51 10.74
N ALA A 4 12.41 -12.30 10.68
CA ALA A 4 13.43 -11.92 9.71
C ALA A 4 14.75 -12.68 9.97
N ILE A 5 15.17 -12.80 11.22
CA ILE A 5 16.37 -13.56 11.60
C ILE A 5 16.16 -15.06 11.31
N LEU A 6 14.97 -15.61 11.61
CA LEU A 6 14.67 -17.01 11.29
C LEU A 6 14.70 -17.27 9.78
N ALA A 7 14.21 -16.34 8.99
CA ALA A 7 14.27 -16.44 7.53
C ALA A 7 15.71 -16.42 7.03
N GLU A 8 16.59 -15.57 7.58
CA GLU A 8 18.01 -15.56 7.26
C GLU A 8 18.69 -16.90 7.63
N VAL A 9 18.42 -17.43 8.83
CA VAL A 9 18.95 -18.73 9.28
C VAL A 9 18.45 -19.88 8.41
N ARG A 10 17.18 -19.87 8.01
CA ARG A 10 16.60 -20.84 7.06
C ARG A 10 17.35 -20.81 5.74
N ASP A 11 17.59 -19.62 5.18
CA ASP A 11 18.30 -19.45 3.90
C ASP A 11 19.76 -19.93 4.00
N MET A 12 20.40 -19.70 5.15
CA MET A 12 21.73 -20.26 5.44
C MET A 12 21.70 -21.81 5.56
N ALA A 13 20.67 -22.37 6.18
CA ALA A 13 20.49 -23.82 6.29
C ALA A 13 20.36 -24.49 4.91
N VAL A 14 19.66 -23.84 3.98
CA VAL A 14 19.58 -24.28 2.56
C VAL A 14 20.96 -24.30 1.91
N GLN A 15 21.77 -23.24 2.12
CA GLN A 15 23.13 -23.17 1.56
C GLN A 15 24.08 -24.24 2.12
N GLN A 16 23.86 -24.64 3.38
CA GLN A 16 24.68 -25.63 4.09
C GLN A 16 24.15 -27.07 3.97
N ASP A 17 23.13 -27.29 3.14
CA ASP A 17 22.46 -28.59 2.97
C ASP A 17 22.02 -29.21 4.32
N ASN A 18 21.46 -28.36 5.20
CA ASN A 18 20.93 -28.77 6.51
C ASN A 18 19.39 -28.75 6.51
N PRO A 19 18.75 -29.85 6.05
CA PRO A 19 17.28 -29.90 5.91
C PRO A 19 16.56 -29.82 7.25
N LYS A 20 17.16 -30.34 8.34
CA LYS A 20 16.56 -30.29 9.67
C LYS A 20 16.45 -28.84 10.16
N LEU A 21 17.53 -28.08 10.11
CA LEU A 21 17.54 -26.68 10.53
C LEU A 21 16.58 -25.82 9.68
N LYS A 22 16.48 -26.11 8.37
CA LYS A 22 15.50 -25.46 7.49
C LYS A 22 14.08 -25.68 8.01
N VAL A 23 13.69 -26.93 8.27
CA VAL A 23 12.34 -27.28 8.76
C VAL A 23 12.08 -26.64 10.12
N ASP A 24 13.05 -26.71 11.04
CA ASP A 24 12.90 -26.10 12.37
C ASP A 24 12.65 -24.58 12.25
N CYS A 25 13.37 -23.88 11.38
CA CYS A 25 13.14 -22.45 11.13
C CYS A 25 11.74 -22.18 10.54
N GLU A 26 11.29 -22.97 9.59
CA GLU A 26 9.95 -22.85 8.99
C GLU A 26 8.84 -23.02 10.03
N LEU A 27 8.97 -24.02 10.91
CA LEU A 27 8.01 -24.25 12.02
C LEU A 27 8.02 -23.09 13.04
N PHE A 28 9.19 -22.54 13.38
CA PHE A 28 9.24 -21.36 14.26
C PHE A 28 8.64 -20.12 13.61
N ILE A 29 8.84 -19.89 12.30
CA ILE A 29 8.20 -18.80 11.58
C ILE A 29 6.68 -18.96 11.59
N GLU A 30 6.18 -20.16 11.33
CA GLU A 30 4.75 -20.48 11.40
C GLU A 30 4.19 -20.24 12.80
N LEU A 31 4.88 -20.70 13.84
CA LEU A 31 4.49 -20.45 15.23
C LEU A 31 4.38 -18.97 15.55
N LEU A 32 5.36 -18.15 15.16
CA LEU A 32 5.34 -16.71 15.38
C LEU A 32 4.16 -16.04 14.65
N ASN A 33 3.85 -16.47 13.44
CA ASN A 33 2.71 -15.96 12.68
C ASN A 33 1.38 -16.33 13.36
N LEU A 34 1.23 -17.58 13.79
CA LEU A 34 0.04 -18.02 14.53
C LEU A 34 -0.13 -17.29 15.86
N GLN A 35 0.95 -17.06 16.61
CA GLN A 35 0.91 -16.26 17.84
C GLN A 35 0.49 -14.81 17.57
N LYS A 36 0.99 -14.21 16.50
CA LYS A 36 0.58 -12.86 16.07
C LYS A 36 -0.92 -12.82 15.72
N ASP A 37 -1.39 -13.79 14.95
CA ASP A 37 -2.80 -13.89 14.55
C ASP A 37 -3.70 -14.08 15.76
N LEU A 38 -3.31 -14.96 16.70
CA LEU A 38 -4.04 -15.20 17.93
C LEU A 38 -4.06 -13.96 18.84
N GLY A 39 -2.93 -13.24 18.93
CA GLY A 39 -2.84 -11.96 19.64
C GLY A 39 -3.75 -10.88 19.06
N GLN A 40 -3.88 -10.82 17.73
CA GLN A 40 -4.83 -9.91 17.08
C GLN A 40 -6.29 -10.34 17.30
N LEU A 41 -6.57 -11.64 17.24
CA LEU A 41 -7.93 -12.18 17.30
C LEU A 41 -8.53 -12.10 18.71
N SER A 42 -7.81 -12.60 19.73
CA SER A 42 -8.40 -12.84 21.05
C SER A 42 -7.55 -12.55 22.28
N GLU A 43 -6.21 -12.69 22.21
CA GLU A 43 -5.39 -12.67 23.42
C GLU A 43 -4.85 -11.28 23.80
N GLY A 44 -4.76 -10.36 22.86
CA GLY A 44 -4.25 -8.99 23.12
C GLY A 44 -5.30 -8.10 23.78
N ASN A 45 -4.88 -7.12 24.58
CA ASN A 45 -5.77 -6.10 25.17
C ASN A 45 -6.57 -5.30 24.12
N ASN A 46 -6.02 -5.16 22.92
CA ASN A 46 -6.67 -4.53 21.77
C ASN A 46 -6.98 -5.58 20.68
N SER A 47 -7.25 -6.84 21.09
CA SER A 47 -7.69 -7.88 20.17
C SER A 47 -9.09 -7.57 19.63
N TRP A 48 -9.41 -8.16 18.48
CA TRP A 48 -10.71 -7.89 17.85
C TRP A 48 -11.87 -8.30 18.74
N PHE A 49 -11.84 -9.49 19.34
CA PHE A 49 -12.92 -9.95 20.23
C PHE A 49 -13.08 -9.07 21.48
N ASN A 50 -11.97 -8.59 22.06
CA ASN A 50 -12.03 -7.71 23.23
C ASN A 50 -12.46 -6.28 22.87
N SER A 51 -12.47 -5.92 21.58
CA SER A 51 -12.81 -4.60 21.07
C SER A 51 -14.22 -4.53 20.47
N VAL A 52 -14.96 -5.65 20.43
CA VAL A 52 -16.36 -5.66 19.99
C VAL A 52 -17.22 -5.04 21.08
N GLU A 53 -17.98 -4.00 20.72
CA GLU A 53 -18.91 -3.31 21.62
C GLU A 53 -20.32 -3.91 21.62
N GLY A 54 -21.22 -3.34 22.41
CA GLY A 54 -22.57 -3.87 22.58
C GLY A 54 -23.46 -3.85 21.33
N ASP A 55 -23.08 -3.09 20.31
CA ASP A 55 -23.71 -3.05 18.98
C ASP A 55 -23.14 -4.09 18.00
N GLY A 56 -22.18 -4.91 18.44
CA GLY A 56 -21.49 -5.89 17.61
C GLY A 56 -20.40 -5.31 16.70
N CYS A 57 -20.06 -4.03 16.86
CA CYS A 57 -19.05 -3.35 16.03
C CYS A 57 -17.74 -3.13 16.78
N ILE A 58 -16.66 -2.90 16.02
CA ILE A 58 -15.36 -2.47 16.53
C ILE A 58 -15.18 -1.00 16.20
N HIS A 59 -15.16 -0.14 17.23
CA HIS A 59 -14.98 1.31 17.10
C HIS A 59 -13.52 1.69 17.30
N HIS A 60 -12.70 1.53 16.25
CA HIS A 60 -11.30 1.89 16.27
C HIS A 60 -11.07 3.40 16.06
N SER A 61 -9.94 3.89 16.50
CA SER A 61 -9.55 5.29 16.29
C SER A 61 -8.43 5.43 15.27
N CYS A 62 -8.38 6.59 14.59
CA CYS A 62 -7.35 6.93 13.63
C CYS A 62 -6.62 8.21 14.02
N SER A 63 -5.29 8.23 13.83
CA SER A 63 -4.45 9.42 13.96
C SER A 63 -3.84 9.78 12.62
N LEU A 64 -3.77 11.07 12.31
CA LEU A 64 -3.08 11.61 11.12
C LEU A 64 -1.63 12.01 11.41
N ALA A 65 -1.12 11.75 12.63
CA ALA A 65 0.20 12.16 13.08
C ALA A 65 1.35 11.28 12.54
N THR A 66 1.23 10.76 11.31
CA THR A 66 2.33 10.09 10.62
C THR A 66 3.09 11.06 9.73
N VAL A 67 4.37 10.80 9.48
CA VAL A 67 5.22 11.66 8.63
C VAL A 67 4.62 11.86 7.24
N THR A 68 4.08 10.80 6.66
CA THR A 68 3.46 10.82 5.32
C THR A 68 2.01 11.29 5.33
N GLY A 69 1.39 11.41 6.50
CA GLY A 69 -0.02 11.70 6.67
C GLY A 69 -0.95 10.54 6.38
N ARG A 70 -0.46 9.32 6.23
CA ARG A 70 -1.30 8.11 6.28
C ARG A 70 -1.98 8.02 7.62
N GLN A 71 -3.14 7.41 7.68
CA GLN A 71 -3.81 7.10 8.93
C GLN A 71 -3.04 6.04 9.71
N ALA A 72 -2.88 6.26 11.00
CA ALA A 72 -2.42 5.25 11.95
C ALA A 72 -3.64 4.79 12.77
N HIS A 73 -4.01 3.54 12.60
CA HIS A 73 -5.14 2.92 13.28
C HIS A 73 -4.73 2.38 14.64
N ARG A 74 -5.61 2.49 15.63
CA ARG A 74 -5.39 1.99 17.00
C ARG A 74 -6.70 1.69 17.69
N GLY A 75 -6.62 0.75 18.65
CA GLY A 75 -7.69 0.35 19.51
C GLY A 75 -8.88 -0.35 18.84
N PRO A 76 -8.66 -1.39 18.01
CA PRO A 76 -7.46 -2.06 17.51
C PRO A 76 -6.86 -1.42 16.24
N ASN A 77 -5.68 -1.89 15.81
CA ASN A 77 -5.06 -1.46 14.55
C ASN A 77 -5.66 -2.21 13.36
N LEU A 78 -6.78 -1.74 12.82
CA LEU A 78 -7.41 -2.34 11.64
C LEU A 78 -6.64 -2.12 10.32
N GLY A 79 -5.67 -1.20 10.29
CA GLY A 79 -4.78 -1.02 9.14
C GLY A 79 -3.76 -2.17 8.94
N GLN A 80 -3.70 -3.12 9.87
CA GLN A 80 -2.82 -4.30 9.82
C GLN A 80 -3.59 -5.63 9.75
N VAL A 81 -4.89 -5.60 9.46
CA VAL A 81 -5.65 -6.83 9.20
C VAL A 81 -5.05 -7.51 7.98
N ASN A 82 -4.56 -8.73 8.18
CA ASN A 82 -3.93 -9.50 7.12
C ASN A 82 -4.88 -9.64 5.91
N SER A 83 -4.34 -9.47 4.71
CA SER A 83 -5.07 -9.71 3.46
C SER A 83 -5.40 -11.19 3.24
N SER A 84 -4.88 -12.11 4.09
CA SER A 84 -5.32 -13.49 4.09
C SER A 84 -6.83 -13.57 4.28
N SER A 85 -7.48 -14.43 3.51
CA SER A 85 -8.94 -14.50 3.42
C SER A 85 -9.64 -14.71 4.77
N TRP A 86 -9.06 -15.51 5.69
CA TRP A 86 -9.70 -15.82 6.96
C TRP A 86 -9.88 -14.57 7.86
N ALA A 87 -8.88 -13.69 7.94
CA ALA A 87 -8.91 -12.52 8.80
C ALA A 87 -9.98 -11.51 8.36
N ARG A 88 -10.03 -11.22 7.06
CA ARG A 88 -11.01 -10.27 6.50
C ARG A 88 -12.43 -10.83 6.42
N GLN A 89 -12.61 -12.17 6.39
CA GLN A 89 -13.93 -12.81 6.45
C GLN A 89 -14.67 -12.54 7.77
N LEU A 90 -13.97 -12.21 8.85
CA LEU A 90 -14.59 -11.89 10.14
C LEU A 90 -15.30 -10.53 10.15
N PHE A 91 -14.99 -9.64 9.23
CA PHE A 91 -15.59 -8.31 9.14
C PHE A 91 -16.73 -8.33 8.12
N VAL A 92 -17.93 -8.25 8.62
CA VAL A 92 -19.19 -8.37 7.87
C VAL A 92 -19.99 -7.08 7.90
N PRO A 93 -20.91 -6.84 6.95
CA PRO A 93 -21.81 -5.69 6.99
C PRO A 93 -22.87 -5.84 8.10
N HIS A 94 -23.59 -4.77 8.40
CA HIS A 94 -24.76 -4.83 9.28
C HIS A 94 -25.79 -5.85 8.79
N PRO A 95 -26.60 -6.42 9.68
CA PRO A 95 -27.66 -7.37 9.28
C PRO A 95 -28.57 -6.80 8.19
N GLY A 96 -28.77 -7.57 7.12
CA GLY A 96 -29.58 -7.15 5.96
C GLY A 96 -28.88 -6.25 4.95
N HIS A 97 -27.61 -5.89 5.17
CA HIS A 97 -26.79 -5.12 4.25
C HIS A 97 -25.81 -6.02 3.47
N ILE A 98 -25.17 -5.41 2.47
CA ILE A 98 -24.10 -5.99 1.64
C ILE A 98 -22.83 -5.17 1.91
N MET A 99 -21.68 -5.82 2.01
CA MET A 99 -20.38 -5.14 2.03
C MET A 99 -20.07 -4.60 0.63
N VAL A 100 -19.68 -3.34 0.56
CA VAL A 100 -19.18 -2.70 -0.67
C VAL A 100 -17.83 -2.11 -0.38
N GLY A 101 -16.81 -2.58 -1.11
CA GLY A 101 -15.44 -2.09 -1.02
C GLY A 101 -15.04 -1.35 -2.28
N GLY A 102 -14.21 -0.33 -2.11
CA GLY A 102 -13.53 0.36 -3.20
C GLY A 102 -12.06 0.53 -2.89
N ASP A 103 -11.20 0.41 -3.90
CA ASP A 103 -9.75 0.52 -3.80
C ASP A 103 -9.19 1.40 -4.93
N LEU A 104 -8.21 2.27 -4.60
CA LEU A 104 -7.53 3.11 -5.59
C LEU A 104 -6.46 2.31 -6.33
N GLU A 105 -6.55 2.29 -7.65
CA GLU A 105 -5.70 1.45 -8.50
C GLU A 105 -4.30 2.04 -8.71
N GLY A 106 -3.27 1.27 -8.34
CA GLY A 106 -1.87 1.60 -8.67
C GLY A 106 -1.39 2.95 -8.16
N LEU A 107 -1.88 3.40 -7.00
CA LEU A 107 -1.72 4.76 -6.48
C LEU A 107 -0.24 5.19 -6.39
N GLU A 108 0.67 4.32 -5.93
CA GLU A 108 2.10 4.65 -5.85
C GLU A 108 2.74 4.85 -7.23
N LEU A 109 2.36 4.05 -8.23
CA LEU A 109 2.87 4.22 -9.60
C LEU A 109 2.30 5.46 -10.27
N ARG A 110 1.04 5.78 -10.02
CA ARG A 110 0.42 7.03 -10.47
C ARG A 110 1.07 8.25 -9.82
N ALA A 111 1.38 8.16 -8.52
CA ALA A 111 2.14 9.19 -7.81
C ALA A 111 3.55 9.34 -8.40
N LEU A 112 4.24 8.25 -8.70
CA LEU A 112 5.53 8.30 -9.38
C LEU A 112 5.41 8.98 -10.75
N GLY A 113 4.41 8.62 -11.56
CA GLY A 113 4.15 9.25 -12.87
C GLY A 113 3.90 10.75 -12.78
N HIS A 114 3.14 11.17 -11.76
CA HIS A 114 2.91 12.59 -11.50
C HIS A 114 4.21 13.37 -11.28
N TYR A 115 5.11 12.86 -10.44
CA TYR A 115 6.39 13.53 -10.15
C TYR A 115 7.40 13.37 -11.28
N LEU A 116 7.40 12.25 -12.01
CA LEU A 116 8.26 12.03 -13.16
C LEU A 116 7.91 12.93 -14.35
N SER A 117 6.66 13.31 -14.51
CA SER A 117 6.18 14.13 -15.64
C SER A 117 6.97 15.43 -15.87
N LYS A 118 7.67 15.91 -14.85
CA LYS A 118 8.58 17.07 -14.96
C LYS A 118 9.91 16.74 -15.66
N TYR A 119 10.29 15.45 -15.69
CA TYR A 119 11.63 15.00 -16.11
C TYR A 119 11.62 14.12 -17.36
N ASP A 120 10.45 13.62 -17.79
CA ASP A 120 10.29 12.63 -18.86
C ASP A 120 9.19 12.96 -19.88
N ASP A 121 8.74 14.24 -19.91
CA ASP A 121 7.66 14.70 -20.80
C ASP A 121 6.40 13.82 -20.74
N HIS A 122 6.00 13.40 -19.54
CA HIS A 122 4.84 12.56 -19.28
C HIS A 122 4.92 11.10 -19.82
N ASN A 123 6.07 10.65 -20.28
CA ASN A 123 6.20 9.33 -20.88
C ASN A 123 5.78 8.20 -19.92
N PHE A 124 6.31 8.22 -18.70
CA PHE A 124 5.93 7.22 -17.67
C PHE A 124 4.45 7.31 -17.31
N ALA A 125 3.91 8.53 -17.19
CA ALA A 125 2.51 8.77 -16.90
C ALA A 125 1.59 8.11 -17.96
N ASN A 126 1.89 8.29 -19.25
CA ASN A 126 1.15 7.70 -20.35
C ASN A 126 1.18 6.16 -20.30
N VAL A 127 2.33 5.58 -19.97
CA VAL A 127 2.43 4.11 -19.82
C VAL A 127 1.62 3.56 -18.64
N VAL A 128 1.56 4.32 -17.54
CA VAL A 128 0.73 3.93 -16.38
C VAL A 128 -0.77 3.98 -16.71
N ILE A 129 -1.17 4.89 -17.62
CA ILE A 129 -2.57 5.04 -18.04
C ILE A 129 -2.97 3.95 -19.03
N ASP A 130 -2.17 3.74 -20.08
CA ASP A 130 -2.57 2.98 -21.27
C ASP A 130 -1.95 1.57 -21.34
N GLY A 131 -1.06 1.20 -20.39
CA GLY A 131 -0.28 -0.02 -20.50
C GLY A 131 0.02 -0.74 -19.20
N ASP A 132 0.73 -1.86 -19.33
CA ASP A 132 1.32 -2.58 -18.19
C ASP A 132 2.75 -2.10 -17.96
N ILE A 133 2.91 -1.15 -17.06
CA ILE A 133 4.22 -0.58 -16.69
C ILE A 133 5.19 -1.65 -16.19
N HIS A 134 4.71 -2.69 -15.52
CA HIS A 134 5.56 -3.78 -15.07
C HIS A 134 6.04 -4.65 -16.23
N ALA A 135 5.21 -4.91 -17.23
CA ALA A 135 5.61 -5.63 -18.43
C ALA A 135 6.65 -4.83 -19.24
N GLN A 136 6.44 -3.53 -19.42
CA GLN A 136 7.42 -2.68 -20.10
C GLN A 136 8.76 -2.60 -19.36
N ASN A 137 8.72 -2.39 -18.05
CA ASN A 137 9.94 -2.34 -17.25
C ASN A 137 10.66 -3.71 -17.20
N ALA A 138 9.90 -4.82 -17.19
CA ALA A 138 10.47 -6.17 -17.28
C ALA A 138 11.27 -6.36 -18.54
N PHE A 139 10.72 -5.97 -19.69
CA PHE A 139 11.43 -6.00 -20.96
C PHE A 139 12.71 -5.15 -20.95
N ARG A 140 12.64 -3.91 -20.43
CA ARG A 140 13.79 -2.99 -20.40
C ARG A 140 14.88 -3.41 -19.41
N VAL A 141 14.48 -3.95 -18.26
CA VAL A 141 15.44 -4.44 -17.23
C VAL A 141 16.01 -5.82 -17.59
N GLY A 142 15.29 -6.61 -18.40
CA GLY A 142 15.66 -7.96 -18.80
C GLY A 142 15.40 -8.98 -17.69
N CYS A 143 14.21 -8.93 -17.06
CA CYS A 143 13.77 -9.87 -16.02
C CYS A 143 12.27 -10.15 -16.15
N GLU A 144 11.76 -11.08 -15.35
CA GLU A 144 10.34 -11.44 -15.34
C GLU A 144 9.47 -10.31 -14.76
N ARG A 145 8.20 -10.24 -15.19
CA ARG A 145 7.21 -9.24 -14.73
C ARG A 145 7.04 -9.24 -13.19
N SER A 146 7.02 -10.41 -12.57
CA SER A 146 6.93 -10.57 -11.12
C SER A 146 8.19 -10.07 -10.41
N GLU A 147 9.35 -10.26 -11.01
CA GLU A 147 10.63 -9.79 -10.50
C GLU A 147 10.73 -8.27 -10.57
N VAL A 148 10.34 -7.65 -11.70
CA VAL A 148 10.37 -6.20 -11.82
C VAL A 148 9.36 -5.54 -10.89
N LYS A 149 8.20 -6.15 -10.63
CA LYS A 149 7.25 -5.67 -9.63
C LYS A 149 7.92 -5.60 -8.26
N ARG A 150 8.59 -6.67 -7.82
CA ARG A 150 9.33 -6.69 -6.55
C ARG A 150 10.48 -5.67 -6.54
N LEU A 151 11.21 -5.53 -7.65
CA LEU A 151 12.28 -4.53 -7.81
C LEU A 151 11.73 -3.11 -7.64
N THR A 152 10.63 -2.80 -8.34
CA THR A 152 9.98 -1.48 -8.30
C THR A 152 9.64 -1.10 -6.87
N TYR A 153 8.89 -1.93 -6.15
CA TYR A 153 8.50 -1.62 -4.78
C TYR A 153 9.70 -1.59 -3.82
N CYS A 154 10.66 -2.51 -3.95
CA CYS A 154 11.88 -2.47 -3.14
C CYS A 154 12.66 -1.16 -3.36
N TYR A 155 12.78 -0.70 -4.61
CA TYR A 155 13.42 0.57 -4.96
C TYR A 155 12.66 1.77 -4.41
N LEU A 156 11.35 1.85 -4.65
CA LEU A 156 10.50 2.97 -4.21
C LEU A 156 10.46 3.10 -2.69
N TYR A 157 10.54 2.00 -1.96
CA TYR A 157 10.63 1.98 -0.50
C TYR A 157 12.05 2.22 0.04
N GLY A 158 12.97 2.66 -0.79
CA GLY A 158 14.32 3.04 -0.39
C GLY A 158 15.25 1.87 -0.09
N GLY A 159 14.96 0.69 -0.61
CA GLY A 159 15.80 -0.50 -0.45
C GLY A 159 17.21 -0.25 -0.97
N GLY A 160 18.22 -0.50 -0.12
CA GLY A 160 19.64 -0.45 -0.51
C GLY A 160 20.04 -1.60 -1.45
N ASP A 161 21.23 -1.52 -2.03
CA ASP A 161 21.71 -2.52 -2.99
C ASP A 161 21.71 -3.95 -2.43
N LEU A 162 22.05 -4.12 -1.16
CA LEU A 162 21.99 -5.43 -0.51
C LEU A 162 20.56 -6.00 -0.52
N LYS A 163 19.55 -5.19 -0.15
CA LYS A 163 18.15 -5.59 -0.12
C LYS A 163 17.61 -5.88 -1.53
N LEU A 164 17.98 -5.06 -2.53
CA LEU A 164 17.64 -5.30 -3.93
C LEU A 164 18.19 -6.65 -4.42
N GLY A 165 19.45 -6.94 -4.14
CA GLY A 165 20.06 -8.23 -4.52
C GLY A 165 19.46 -9.41 -3.77
N HIS A 166 19.16 -9.25 -2.47
CA HIS A 166 18.50 -10.29 -1.66
C HIS A 166 17.09 -10.65 -2.20
N THR A 167 16.34 -9.67 -2.69
CA THR A 167 14.99 -9.89 -3.28
C THR A 167 15.04 -10.87 -4.47
N PHE A 168 16.17 -10.93 -5.20
CA PHE A 168 16.33 -11.80 -6.38
C PHE A 168 17.10 -13.08 -6.08
N LYS A 169 18.10 -13.00 -5.22
CA LYS A 169 19.02 -14.11 -4.91
C LYS A 169 19.28 -14.16 -3.40
N PRO A 170 18.27 -14.56 -2.61
CA PRO A 170 18.42 -14.63 -1.15
C PRO A 170 19.53 -15.59 -0.69
N GLU A 171 19.83 -16.60 -1.51
CA GLU A 171 20.85 -17.61 -1.24
C GLU A 171 22.29 -17.15 -1.49
N TRP A 172 22.52 -16.01 -2.12
CA TRP A 172 23.87 -15.53 -2.42
C TRP A 172 24.54 -14.89 -1.20
N SER A 173 25.89 -14.82 -1.21
CA SER A 173 26.63 -14.05 -0.20
C SER A 173 26.34 -12.56 -0.32
N ASP A 174 26.45 -11.81 0.78
CA ASP A 174 26.14 -10.38 0.83
C ASP A 174 26.93 -9.54 -0.18
N ALA A 175 28.18 -9.90 -0.43
CA ALA A 175 29.00 -9.24 -1.45
C ALA A 175 28.40 -9.42 -2.86
N LYS A 176 27.96 -10.63 -3.19
CA LYS A 176 27.31 -10.94 -4.47
C LYS A 176 25.94 -10.27 -4.56
N LYS A 177 25.13 -10.32 -3.49
CA LYS A 177 23.83 -9.62 -3.39
C LYS A 177 23.99 -8.13 -3.63
N LYS A 178 24.95 -7.49 -2.96
CA LYS A 178 25.22 -6.04 -3.11
C LYS A 178 25.65 -5.69 -4.54
N SER A 179 26.49 -6.50 -5.16
CA SER A 179 26.90 -6.31 -6.56
C SER A 179 25.73 -6.44 -7.53
N LEU A 180 24.90 -7.49 -7.37
CA LEU A 180 23.67 -7.69 -8.14
C LEU A 180 22.70 -6.51 -7.96
N GLY A 181 22.45 -6.11 -6.73
CA GLY A 181 21.52 -5.01 -6.42
C GLY A 181 21.98 -3.68 -7.04
N LYS A 182 23.28 -3.40 -7.03
CA LYS A 182 23.84 -2.23 -7.72
C LYS A 182 23.59 -2.27 -9.24
N SER A 183 23.76 -3.43 -9.85
CA SER A 183 23.48 -3.63 -11.26
C SER A 183 21.98 -3.47 -11.59
N LEU A 184 21.10 -4.07 -10.77
CA LEU A 184 19.65 -3.98 -10.91
C LEU A 184 19.16 -2.53 -10.74
N ARG A 185 19.67 -1.82 -9.73
CA ARG A 185 19.38 -0.40 -9.53
C ARG A 185 19.70 0.41 -10.77
N LYS A 186 20.92 0.24 -11.31
CA LYS A 186 21.34 0.97 -12.52
C LYS A 186 20.41 0.67 -13.70
N LYS A 187 20.14 -0.61 -13.97
CA LYS A 187 19.24 -1.02 -15.06
C LYS A 187 17.83 -0.43 -14.89
N PHE A 188 17.33 -0.39 -13.65
CA PHE A 188 16.01 0.13 -13.35
C PHE A 188 15.95 1.66 -13.53
N GLU A 189 16.98 2.38 -13.08
CA GLU A 189 17.09 3.83 -13.29
C GLU A 189 17.25 4.17 -14.79
N ASP A 190 18.02 3.38 -15.54
CA ASP A 190 18.20 3.54 -16.99
C ASP A 190 16.90 3.19 -17.77
N ALA A 191 16.09 2.26 -17.25
CA ALA A 191 14.82 1.85 -17.86
C ALA A 191 13.70 2.89 -17.71
N ILE A 192 13.79 3.77 -16.71
CA ILE A 192 12.78 4.81 -16.43
C ILE A 192 13.42 6.18 -16.58
N PRO A 193 13.30 6.80 -17.75
CA PRO A 193 13.80 8.16 -17.96
C PRO A 193 13.26 9.13 -16.90
N GLY A 194 14.11 10.02 -16.38
CA GLY A 194 13.73 10.99 -15.35
C GLY A 194 13.76 10.45 -13.91
N LEU A 195 13.84 9.13 -13.66
CA LEU A 195 13.83 8.58 -12.30
C LEU A 195 15.04 9.04 -11.48
N LYS A 196 16.23 8.94 -12.06
CA LYS A 196 17.44 9.37 -11.37
C LYS A 196 17.45 10.88 -11.10
N PRO A 197 17.15 11.79 -12.04
CA PRO A 197 16.98 13.21 -11.78
C PRO A 197 15.95 13.51 -10.68
N LEU A 198 14.80 12.83 -10.66
CA LEU A 198 13.80 12.97 -9.60
C LEU A 198 14.39 12.60 -8.23
N VAL A 199 15.06 11.45 -8.12
CA VAL A 199 15.67 10.99 -6.87
C VAL A 199 16.75 11.96 -6.39
N ASP A 200 17.57 12.47 -7.29
CA ASP A 200 18.66 13.41 -6.97
C ASP A 200 18.08 14.77 -6.49
N ASP A 201 17.01 15.29 -7.14
CA ASP A 201 16.29 16.50 -6.70
C ASP A 201 15.65 16.32 -5.31
N VAL A 202 15.02 15.17 -5.06
CA VAL A 202 14.45 14.83 -3.74
C VAL A 202 15.53 14.80 -2.66
N LYS A 203 16.66 14.16 -2.91
CA LYS A 203 17.78 14.10 -1.95
C LYS A 203 18.38 15.49 -1.70
N MET A 204 18.57 16.28 -2.74
CA MET A 204 19.07 17.66 -2.63
C MET A 204 18.16 18.48 -1.70
N ARG A 205 16.84 18.48 -1.93
CA ARG A 205 15.87 19.21 -1.09
C ARG A 205 15.90 18.78 0.37
N ILE A 206 16.06 17.48 0.64
CA ILE A 206 16.17 16.97 2.02
C ILE A 206 17.47 17.44 2.65
N ARG A 207 18.57 17.42 1.90
CA ARG A 207 19.89 17.89 2.38
C ARG A 207 19.87 19.37 2.73
N ASP A 208 19.20 20.17 1.91
CA ASP A 208 19.17 21.63 2.06
C ASP A 208 18.20 22.08 3.16
N SER A 209 17.09 21.40 3.36
CA SER A 209 15.99 21.89 4.22
C SER A 209 15.45 20.87 5.25
N GLY A 210 15.89 19.61 5.21
CA GLY A 210 15.36 18.53 6.05
C GLY A 210 13.93 18.11 5.73
N LYS A 211 13.32 18.68 4.69
CA LYS A 211 11.89 18.47 4.37
C LYS A 211 11.59 18.48 2.88
N LEU A 212 10.50 17.82 2.51
CA LEU A 212 9.85 17.89 1.21
C LEU A 212 8.51 18.62 1.34
N LYS A 213 7.92 19.00 0.21
CA LYS A 213 6.57 19.57 0.13
C LYS A 213 5.61 18.49 -0.36
N ALA A 214 4.58 18.20 0.43
CA ALA A 214 3.49 17.30 0.06
C ALA A 214 2.59 17.90 -1.04
N LEU A 215 1.71 17.08 -1.61
CA LEU A 215 0.76 17.48 -2.64
C LEU A 215 -0.19 18.60 -2.16
N ASP A 216 -0.61 18.56 -0.90
CA ASP A 216 -1.43 19.57 -0.21
C ASP A 216 -0.63 20.77 0.34
N GLY A 217 0.67 20.81 0.10
CA GLY A 217 1.55 21.93 0.49
C GLY A 217 2.19 21.80 1.87
N ARG A 218 1.78 20.83 2.72
CA ARG A 218 2.37 20.62 4.05
C ARG A 218 3.83 20.13 3.96
N PRO A 219 4.66 20.36 5.00
CA PRO A 219 6.02 19.83 5.05
C PRO A 219 6.00 18.33 5.39
N ILE A 220 6.86 17.56 4.70
CA ILE A 220 7.19 16.17 5.02
C ILE A 220 8.61 16.18 5.59
N PHE A 221 8.76 15.97 6.90
CA PHE A 221 10.07 15.95 7.54
C PHE A 221 10.78 14.62 7.27
N CYS A 222 11.98 14.69 6.69
CA CYS A 222 12.75 13.52 6.29
C CYS A 222 14.02 13.42 7.11
N ARG A 223 14.17 12.35 7.88
CA ARG A 223 15.39 12.10 8.68
C ARG A 223 16.58 11.56 7.87
N ALA A 224 16.28 10.97 6.69
CA ALA A 224 17.27 10.35 5.83
C ALA A 224 16.92 10.54 4.35
N GLU A 225 17.94 10.87 3.53
CA GLU A 225 17.77 11.12 2.11
C GLU A 225 17.18 9.94 1.34
N HIS A 226 17.56 8.71 1.70
CA HIS A 226 17.10 7.50 1.00
C HIS A 226 15.61 7.19 1.18
N SER A 227 14.96 7.72 2.23
CA SER A 227 13.52 7.55 2.44
C SER A 227 12.67 8.61 1.74
N GLY A 228 13.30 9.63 1.15
CA GLY A 228 12.60 10.80 0.63
C GLY A 228 11.61 10.50 -0.47
N LEU A 229 12.02 9.71 -1.47
CA LEU A 229 11.11 9.32 -2.56
C LEU A 229 9.90 8.55 -2.01
N ASN A 230 10.13 7.57 -1.14
CA ASN A 230 9.05 6.83 -0.50
C ASN A 230 8.07 7.74 0.25
N PHE A 231 8.60 8.66 1.08
CA PHE A 231 7.75 9.60 1.83
C PHE A 231 6.96 10.53 0.92
N LEU A 232 7.55 10.98 -0.19
CA LEU A 232 6.89 11.82 -1.18
C LEU A 232 5.71 11.08 -1.82
N LEU A 233 5.93 9.84 -2.29
CA LEU A 233 4.90 9.02 -2.94
C LEU A 233 3.78 8.61 -1.96
N GLN A 234 4.16 8.13 -0.76
CA GLN A 234 3.19 7.76 0.27
C GLN A 234 2.35 8.96 0.74
N SER A 235 2.98 10.14 0.85
CA SER A 235 2.25 11.36 1.20
C SER A 235 1.27 11.78 0.12
N ALA A 236 1.65 11.70 -1.16
CA ALA A 236 0.72 11.97 -2.26
C ALA A 236 -0.45 10.98 -2.24
N GLY A 237 -0.18 9.69 -2.07
CA GLY A 237 -1.22 8.67 -1.91
C GLY A 237 -2.17 8.97 -0.75
N ALA A 238 -1.63 9.32 0.42
CA ALA A 238 -2.46 9.65 1.60
C ALA A 238 -3.34 10.89 1.40
N VAL A 239 -2.86 11.89 0.67
CA VAL A 239 -3.63 13.10 0.32
C VAL A 239 -4.74 12.76 -0.65
N LEU A 240 -4.42 12.03 -1.73
CA LEU A 240 -5.39 11.62 -2.75
C LEU A 240 -6.49 10.70 -2.18
N SER A 241 -6.12 9.72 -1.35
CA SER A 241 -7.08 8.81 -0.72
C SER A 241 -8.08 9.56 0.16
N LYS A 242 -7.62 10.56 0.93
CA LYS A 242 -8.52 11.40 1.75
C LYS A 242 -9.41 12.28 0.89
N GLN A 243 -8.87 12.86 -0.18
CA GLN A 243 -9.68 13.64 -1.11
C GLN A 243 -10.72 12.75 -1.81
N TRP A 244 -10.36 11.52 -2.16
CA TRP A 244 -11.31 10.54 -2.68
C TRP A 244 -12.42 10.24 -1.66
N CYS A 245 -12.09 10.08 -0.38
CA CYS A 245 -13.07 9.90 0.70
C CYS A 245 -14.04 11.09 0.79
N ILE A 246 -13.54 12.33 0.64
CA ILE A 246 -14.36 13.56 0.64
C ILE A 246 -15.26 13.59 -0.60
N GLN A 247 -14.71 13.32 -1.79
CA GLN A 247 -15.48 13.31 -3.04
C GLN A 247 -16.58 12.22 -3.01
N THR A 248 -16.25 11.03 -2.47
CA THR A 248 -17.22 9.95 -2.27
C THR A 248 -18.38 10.44 -1.39
N GLN A 249 -18.08 11.08 -0.25
CA GLN A 249 -19.14 11.59 0.65
C GLN A 249 -20.00 12.65 -0.03
N GLN A 250 -19.39 13.62 -0.71
CA GLN A 250 -20.13 14.65 -1.44
C GLN A 250 -21.08 14.05 -2.49
N MET A 251 -20.62 13.06 -3.24
CA MET A 251 -21.46 12.40 -4.25
C MET A 251 -22.56 11.53 -3.64
N LEU A 252 -22.32 10.90 -2.49
CA LEU A 252 -23.36 10.18 -1.75
C LEU A 252 -24.48 11.14 -1.32
N ASP A 253 -24.11 12.30 -0.75
CA ASP A 253 -25.03 13.34 -0.31
C ASP A 253 -25.81 13.95 -1.50
N GLU A 254 -25.13 14.29 -2.60
CA GLU A 254 -25.73 14.80 -3.84
C GLU A 254 -26.76 13.84 -4.45
N LYS A 255 -26.52 12.53 -4.31
CA LYS A 255 -27.44 11.48 -4.75
C LYS A 255 -28.56 11.18 -3.76
N GLY A 256 -28.59 11.87 -2.60
CA GLY A 256 -29.62 11.72 -1.59
C GLY A 256 -29.56 10.43 -0.77
N LEU A 257 -28.39 9.77 -0.71
CA LEU A 257 -28.20 8.61 0.17
C LEU A 257 -28.01 9.08 1.62
N VAL A 258 -28.70 8.43 2.55
CA VAL A 258 -28.72 8.81 3.96
C VAL A 258 -27.76 7.96 4.76
N TYR A 259 -26.79 8.61 5.43
CA TYR A 259 -25.82 7.94 6.30
C TYR A 259 -26.52 7.23 7.47
N ASN A 260 -26.05 6.07 7.87
CA ASN A 260 -26.64 5.15 8.86
C ASN A 260 -28.07 4.66 8.53
N HIS A 261 -28.53 4.88 7.31
CA HIS A 261 -29.79 4.32 6.82
C HIS A 261 -29.55 3.54 5.51
N ASP A 262 -29.09 4.22 4.45
CA ASP A 262 -28.83 3.58 3.16
C ASP A 262 -27.44 2.97 3.11
N TYR A 263 -26.50 3.56 3.84
CA TYR A 263 -25.11 3.10 3.94
C TYR A 263 -24.46 3.53 5.25
N THR A 264 -23.44 2.79 5.67
CA THR A 264 -22.49 3.16 6.74
C THR A 264 -21.07 2.91 6.28
N ARG A 265 -20.17 3.89 6.44
CA ARG A 265 -18.76 3.67 6.18
C ARG A 265 -18.14 2.90 7.35
N CYS A 266 -17.70 1.66 7.09
CA CYS A 266 -17.16 0.75 8.11
C CYS A 266 -15.65 0.93 8.31
N ALA A 267 -14.91 1.12 7.23
CA ALA A 267 -13.45 1.29 7.31
C ALA A 267 -12.92 2.21 6.20
N PHE A 268 -11.81 2.88 6.51
CA PHE A 268 -10.98 3.59 5.55
C PHE A 268 -9.52 3.26 5.86
N VAL A 269 -8.95 2.33 5.08
CA VAL A 269 -7.62 1.75 5.32
C VAL A 269 -6.72 2.08 4.12
N HIS A 270 -5.74 2.94 4.34
CA HIS A 270 -4.79 3.41 3.31
C HIS A 270 -5.48 4.06 2.10
N ASP A 271 -5.72 3.30 1.05
CA ASP A 271 -6.35 3.65 -0.23
C ASP A 271 -7.64 2.85 -0.49
N GLU A 272 -8.17 2.21 0.55
CA GLU A 272 -9.35 1.36 0.52
C GLU A 272 -10.47 1.95 1.39
N GLN A 273 -11.71 1.96 0.90
CA GLN A 273 -12.93 2.29 1.65
C GLN A 273 -13.87 1.09 1.70
N GLN A 274 -14.41 0.77 2.88
CA GLN A 274 -15.40 -0.28 3.08
C GLN A 274 -16.71 0.28 3.64
N PHE A 275 -17.82 -0.15 3.06
CA PHE A 275 -19.17 0.29 3.40
C PHE A 275 -20.09 -0.91 3.66
N SER A 276 -20.99 -0.73 4.61
CA SER A 276 -22.18 -1.55 4.80
C SER A 276 -23.35 -0.86 4.11
N VAL A 277 -23.98 -1.46 3.10
CA VAL A 277 -24.91 -0.80 2.18
C VAL A 277 -26.19 -1.60 2.04
N LEU A 278 -27.36 -0.93 2.02
CA LEU A 278 -28.63 -1.58 1.69
C LEU A 278 -28.56 -2.23 0.29
N PRO A 279 -29.12 -3.44 0.10
CA PRO A 279 -29.02 -4.16 -1.16
C PRO A 279 -29.45 -3.36 -2.41
N LYS A 280 -30.48 -2.52 -2.28
CA LYS A 280 -30.99 -1.66 -3.36
C LYS A 280 -30.02 -0.55 -3.80
N GLU A 281 -29.07 -0.16 -2.94
CA GLU A 281 -28.12 0.95 -3.19
C GLU A 281 -26.71 0.49 -3.58
N VAL A 282 -26.46 -0.82 -3.59
CA VAL A 282 -25.13 -1.39 -3.82
C VAL A 282 -24.48 -0.87 -5.11
N GLU A 283 -25.17 -0.98 -6.25
CA GLU A 283 -24.61 -0.54 -7.53
C GLU A 283 -24.38 0.97 -7.59
N ARG A 284 -25.23 1.73 -6.96
CA ARG A 284 -25.08 3.19 -6.85
C ARG A 284 -23.84 3.59 -6.04
N VAL A 285 -23.61 2.93 -4.90
CA VAL A 285 -22.42 3.19 -4.06
C VAL A 285 -21.15 2.78 -4.78
N LYS A 286 -21.14 1.62 -5.49
CA LYS A 286 -20.01 1.20 -6.33
C LYS A 286 -19.70 2.23 -7.42
N GLU A 287 -20.71 2.70 -8.14
CA GLU A 287 -20.53 3.73 -9.17
C GLU A 287 -19.98 5.03 -8.59
N ILE A 288 -20.45 5.45 -7.42
CA ILE A 288 -19.96 6.66 -6.74
C ILE A 288 -18.48 6.49 -6.34
N LEU A 289 -18.09 5.35 -5.78
CA LEU A 289 -16.70 5.07 -5.41
C LEU A 289 -15.76 5.20 -6.61
N VAL A 290 -16.14 4.61 -7.74
CA VAL A 290 -15.35 4.67 -8.97
C VAL A 290 -15.29 6.10 -9.52
N ASN A 291 -16.42 6.79 -9.62
CA ASN A 291 -16.50 8.13 -10.22
C ASN A 291 -15.92 9.25 -9.32
N ALA A 292 -15.79 9.02 -8.03
CA ALA A 292 -15.14 9.97 -7.11
C ALA A 292 -13.61 9.99 -7.24
N ALA A 293 -12.99 8.91 -7.72
CA ALA A 293 -11.54 8.81 -7.79
C ALA A 293 -10.90 9.81 -8.77
N PRO A 294 -11.37 9.99 -10.02
CA PRO A 294 -10.84 11.03 -10.90
C PRO A 294 -10.95 12.43 -10.31
N LYS A 295 -12.07 12.75 -9.65
CA LYS A 295 -12.29 14.06 -9.03
C LYS A 295 -11.28 14.38 -7.92
N ALA A 296 -10.80 13.36 -7.21
CA ALA A 296 -9.75 13.53 -6.22
C ALA A 296 -8.41 13.95 -6.86
N GLY A 297 -8.08 13.39 -8.02
CA GLY A 297 -6.91 13.78 -8.80
C GLY A 297 -7.05 15.19 -9.37
N GLU A 298 -8.19 15.50 -9.97
CA GLU A 298 -8.51 16.82 -10.54
C GLU A 298 -8.41 17.94 -9.52
N TYR A 299 -8.86 17.73 -8.29
CA TYR A 299 -8.78 18.70 -7.20
C TYR A 299 -7.34 19.19 -6.93
N TYR A 300 -6.35 18.32 -7.09
CA TYR A 300 -4.94 18.64 -6.90
C TYR A 300 -4.19 18.90 -8.21
N ASN A 301 -4.86 19.02 -9.34
CA ASN A 301 -4.23 19.09 -10.68
C ASN A 301 -3.21 17.95 -10.87
N PHE A 302 -3.60 16.76 -10.44
CA PHE A 302 -2.74 15.59 -10.54
C PHE A 302 -2.60 15.15 -12.00
N ARG A 303 -1.38 14.90 -12.44
CA ARG A 303 -1.06 14.73 -13.87
C ARG A 303 -1.39 13.36 -14.44
N VAL A 304 -1.70 12.41 -13.57
CA VAL A 304 -2.09 11.04 -13.93
C VAL A 304 -3.51 10.83 -13.40
N PRO A 305 -4.49 10.44 -14.22
CA PRO A 305 -5.83 10.16 -13.75
C PRO A 305 -5.82 9.16 -12.60
N ILE A 306 -6.57 9.43 -11.54
CA ILE A 306 -6.77 8.50 -10.44
C ILE A 306 -7.98 7.63 -10.79
N THR A 307 -7.83 6.33 -10.65
CA THR A 307 -8.89 5.35 -10.89
C THR A 307 -9.13 4.51 -9.63
N ALA A 308 -10.33 3.97 -9.52
CA ALA A 308 -10.71 3.05 -8.47
C ALA A 308 -11.49 1.89 -9.06
N SER A 309 -11.38 0.73 -8.44
CA SER A 309 -12.29 -0.40 -8.61
C SER A 309 -13.24 -0.49 -7.41
N ALA A 310 -14.41 -1.10 -7.62
CA ALA A 310 -15.36 -1.35 -6.54
C ALA A 310 -15.99 -2.73 -6.71
N SER A 311 -16.11 -3.45 -5.61
CA SER A 311 -16.70 -4.78 -5.52
C SER A 311 -17.70 -4.86 -4.38
N SER A 312 -18.53 -5.91 -4.36
CA SER A 312 -19.50 -6.17 -3.30
C SER A 312 -19.50 -7.63 -2.91
N GLY A 313 -19.77 -7.91 -1.64
CA GLY A 313 -19.73 -9.26 -1.09
C GLY A 313 -20.37 -9.36 0.29
N VAL A 314 -20.24 -10.52 0.92
CA VAL A 314 -20.79 -10.77 2.26
C VAL A 314 -19.84 -10.42 3.38
N ASN A 315 -18.58 -10.12 3.07
CA ASN A 315 -17.54 -9.74 4.04
C ASN A 315 -16.44 -8.93 3.36
N TRP A 316 -15.48 -8.44 4.15
CA TRP A 316 -14.35 -7.65 3.65
C TRP A 316 -13.43 -8.42 2.70
N ALA A 317 -13.27 -9.75 2.87
CA ALA A 317 -12.41 -10.54 1.97
C ALA A 317 -12.92 -10.60 0.53
N GLU A 318 -14.23 -10.47 0.31
CA GLU A 318 -14.84 -10.48 -1.02
C GLU A 318 -14.83 -9.12 -1.72
N THR A 319 -14.45 -8.07 -1.01
CA THR A 319 -14.49 -6.68 -1.49
C THR A 319 -13.12 -6.05 -1.65
N HIS A 320 -12.04 -6.87 -1.62
CA HIS A 320 -10.66 -6.40 -1.76
C HIS A 320 -9.89 -7.16 -2.84
#